data_b66144e8ac2e457169e554f293363dd9
#
_entry.id   b66144e8ac2e457169e554f293363dd9
#
_cell.length_a   1.000
_cell.length_b   1.000
_cell.length_c   1.000
_cell.angle_alpha   90.00
_cell.angle_beta   90.00
_cell.angle_gamma   90.00
#
_symmetry.space_group_name_H-M   'P 1'
#
loop_
_entity.id
_entity.type
_entity.pdbx_description
1 polymer ?
#
loop_
_entity_poly.entity_id
_entity_poly.type
_entity_poly.pdbx_seq_one_letter_code
_entity_poly.pdbx_strand_id
1 'polypeptide(L)'
;LAVIKLSRDIMATPDSVWEVVADLDNEPEIWHGTKSIKNISKNGNTIERNVVIAFRNSVCKEIVQLDPKKTIKTEILSGPMTGTKTLTLRSIDGDKTRIEVHWDIQVSGLYKLFTGMVKKHIHRGTEDALERISKRVTEEQ
;
A
#
# COMPACT_ATOMS: atom_id res chain seq x y z
N LEU A 1 -3.56 -3.60 -18.18
CA LEU A 1 -2.49 -3.81 -17.21
C LEU A 1 -1.81 -2.49 -16.88
N ALA A 2 -1.72 -2.17 -15.61
CA ALA A 2 -1.03 -0.96 -15.16
C ALA A 2 0.05 -1.33 -14.16
N VAL A 3 1.27 -0.89 -14.44
CA VAL A 3 2.43 -1.08 -13.55
C VAL A 3 2.87 0.29 -13.06
N ILE A 4 2.99 0.43 -11.75
CA ILE A 4 3.41 1.68 -11.12
C ILE A 4 4.53 1.33 -10.14
N LYS A 5 5.65 2.04 -10.26
CA LYS A 5 6.78 1.89 -9.35
C LYS A 5 7.18 3.26 -8.84
N LEU A 6 7.21 3.41 -7.53
CA LEU A 6 7.66 4.62 -6.87
C LEU A 6 8.57 4.26 -5.71
N SER A 7 9.49 5.15 -5.40
CA SER A 7 10.36 4.97 -4.24
C SER A 7 10.59 6.29 -3.54
N ARG A 8 10.96 6.22 -2.28
CA ARG A 8 11.34 7.38 -1.47
C ARG A 8 12.36 6.97 -0.42
N ASP A 9 13.38 7.80 -0.26
CA ASP A 9 14.37 7.62 0.78
C ASP A 9 13.91 8.37 2.03
N ILE A 10 13.96 7.70 3.18
CA ILE A 10 13.53 8.26 4.45
C ILE A 10 14.69 8.19 5.42
N MET A 11 14.94 9.31 6.11
CA MET A 11 16.00 9.43 7.11
C MET A 11 15.58 8.80 8.42
N ALA A 12 15.44 7.47 8.41
CA ALA A 12 15.04 6.65 9.54
C ALA A 12 15.45 5.21 9.29
N THR A 13 15.56 4.43 10.37
CA THR A 13 15.91 3.01 10.28
C THR A 13 14.74 2.20 9.71
N PRO A 14 15.02 1.02 9.12
CA PRO A 14 13.94 0.13 8.69
C PRO A 14 12.97 -0.23 9.81
N ASP A 15 13.45 -0.38 11.03
CA ASP A 15 12.58 -0.69 12.18
C ASP A 15 11.57 0.43 12.42
N SER A 16 12.02 1.69 12.41
CA SER A 16 11.13 2.84 12.59
C SER A 16 10.11 2.97 11.47
N VAL A 17 10.54 2.74 10.24
CA VAL A 17 9.64 2.79 9.08
C VAL A 17 8.62 1.65 9.16
N TRP A 18 9.07 0.46 9.54
CA TRP A 18 8.21 -0.72 9.65
C TRP A 18 7.06 -0.50 10.63
N GLU A 19 7.32 0.12 11.78
CA GLU A 19 6.29 0.42 12.76
C GLU A 19 5.12 1.21 12.17
N VAL A 20 5.41 2.12 11.27
CA VAL A 20 4.38 2.93 10.61
C VAL A 20 3.68 2.15 9.51
N VAL A 21 4.42 1.50 8.61
CA VAL A 21 3.82 0.85 7.44
C VAL A 21 3.12 -0.46 7.77
N ALA A 22 3.54 -1.15 8.83
CA ALA A 22 2.93 -2.41 9.25
C ALA A 22 1.70 -2.24 10.13
N ASP A 23 1.38 -1.02 10.51
CA ASP A 23 0.16 -0.69 11.23
C ASP A 23 -1.03 -0.65 10.27
N LEU A 24 -1.44 -1.84 9.84
CA LEU A 24 -2.38 -2.01 8.74
C LEU A 24 -3.77 -1.45 9.02
N ASP A 25 -4.22 -1.47 10.28
CA ASP A 25 -5.54 -0.96 10.64
C ASP A 25 -5.63 0.56 10.48
N ASN A 26 -4.50 1.24 10.47
CA ASN A 26 -4.41 2.69 10.26
C ASN A 26 -4.05 3.07 8.82
N GLU A 27 -4.06 2.12 7.87
CA GLU A 27 -3.82 2.43 6.46
C GLU A 27 -4.68 3.59 5.93
N PRO A 28 -5.96 3.72 6.29
CA PRO A 28 -6.77 4.83 5.76
C PRO A 28 -6.23 6.23 6.08
N GLU A 29 -5.44 6.37 7.15
CA GLU A 29 -4.82 7.64 7.50
C GLU A 29 -3.65 7.99 6.57
N ILE A 30 -3.04 6.99 5.97
CA ILE A 30 -1.88 7.14 5.08
C ILE A 30 -2.30 7.04 3.62
N TRP A 31 -3.05 6.00 3.30
CA TRP A 31 -3.52 5.70 1.95
C TRP A 31 -4.98 6.13 1.81
N HIS A 32 -5.20 7.36 1.34
CA HIS A 32 -6.55 7.94 1.28
C HIS A 32 -7.46 7.29 0.22
N GLY A 33 -6.90 6.46 -0.64
CA GLY A 33 -7.69 5.59 -1.52
C GLY A 33 -8.41 4.47 -0.78
N THR A 34 -8.00 4.16 0.45
CA THR A 34 -8.62 3.16 1.31
C THR A 34 -9.43 3.89 2.37
N LYS A 35 -10.74 3.69 2.39
CA LYS A 35 -11.63 4.37 3.34
C LYS A 35 -11.77 3.63 4.66
N SER A 36 -11.93 2.31 4.60
CA SER A 36 -12.12 1.49 5.79
C SER A 36 -11.64 0.07 5.55
N ILE A 37 -11.33 -0.61 6.63
CA ILE A 37 -10.81 -1.97 6.60
C ILE A 37 -11.61 -2.84 7.57
N LYS A 38 -11.96 -4.04 7.12
CA LYS A 38 -12.57 -5.06 7.96
C LYS A 38 -11.76 -6.34 7.83
N ASN A 39 -11.06 -6.70 8.89
CA ASN A 39 -10.32 -7.95 8.94
C ASN A 39 -11.27 -9.14 9.05
N ILE A 40 -11.07 -10.13 8.20
CA ILE A 40 -11.87 -11.35 8.16
C ILE A 40 -11.16 -12.44 8.95
N SER A 41 -9.86 -12.63 8.71
CA SER A 41 -9.07 -13.60 9.44
C SER A 41 -7.62 -13.14 9.50
N LYS A 42 -6.93 -13.59 10.54
CA LYS A 42 -5.51 -13.36 10.70
C LYS A 42 -4.85 -14.65 11.13
N ASN A 43 -3.90 -15.10 10.34
CA ASN A 43 -3.16 -16.32 10.62
C ASN A 43 -1.66 -16.02 10.50
N GLY A 44 -1.03 -15.73 11.63
CA GLY A 44 0.37 -15.32 11.65
C GLY A 44 0.55 -13.99 10.90
N ASN A 45 1.38 -13.99 9.87
CA ASN A 45 1.68 -12.82 9.05
C ASN A 45 0.81 -12.72 7.81
N THR A 46 -0.26 -13.50 7.73
CA THR A 46 -1.23 -13.46 6.63
C THR A 46 -2.58 -12.97 7.13
N ILE A 47 -3.09 -11.94 6.49
CA ILE A 47 -4.36 -11.31 6.88
C ILE A 47 -5.29 -11.30 5.67
N GLU A 48 -6.48 -11.87 5.85
CA GLU A 48 -7.56 -11.76 4.88
C GLU A 48 -8.49 -10.65 5.35
N ARG A 49 -8.79 -9.71 4.45
CA ARG A 49 -9.60 -8.55 4.81
C ARG A 49 -10.43 -8.06 3.63
N ASN A 50 -11.48 -7.30 3.96
CA ASN A 50 -12.24 -6.51 3.00
C ASN A 50 -11.90 -5.05 3.22
N VAL A 51 -11.66 -4.32 2.14
CA VAL A 51 -11.43 -2.88 2.21
C VAL A 51 -12.48 -2.17 1.37
N VAL A 52 -12.91 -1.00 1.87
CA VAL A 52 -13.75 -0.09 1.08
C VAL A 52 -12.80 0.95 0.50
N ILE A 53 -12.75 1.03 -0.82
CA ILE A 53 -11.90 2.01 -1.51
C ILE A 53 -12.69 3.26 -1.83
N ALA A 54 -11.98 4.40 -1.99
CA ALA A 54 -12.61 5.68 -2.29
C ALA A 54 -13.33 5.67 -3.62
N PHE A 55 -12.87 4.90 -4.60
CA PHE A 55 -13.51 4.77 -5.88
C PHE A 55 -14.88 4.10 -5.74
N ARG A 56 -15.95 4.90 -5.86
CA ARG A 56 -17.36 4.46 -5.83
C ARG A 56 -17.75 3.70 -4.56
N ASN A 57 -16.99 3.86 -3.48
CA ASN A 57 -17.18 3.09 -2.24
C ASN A 57 -17.21 1.57 -2.48
N SER A 58 -16.39 1.11 -3.43
CA SER A 58 -16.33 -0.30 -3.80
C SER A 58 -15.64 -1.12 -2.74
N VAL A 59 -16.08 -2.36 -2.57
CA VAL A 59 -15.46 -3.32 -1.66
C VAL A 59 -14.48 -4.18 -2.44
N CYS A 60 -13.25 -4.27 -1.94
CA CYS A 60 -12.22 -5.14 -2.49
C CYS A 60 -11.82 -6.17 -1.44
N LYS A 61 -11.75 -7.43 -1.85
CA LYS A 61 -11.21 -8.49 -1.00
C LYS A 61 -9.70 -8.53 -1.19
N GLU A 62 -8.97 -8.58 -0.08
CA GLU A 62 -7.51 -8.58 -0.10
C GLU A 62 -6.93 -9.66 0.80
N ILE A 63 -5.76 -10.15 0.40
CA ILE A 63 -4.90 -10.96 1.26
C ILE A 63 -3.59 -10.19 1.40
N VAL A 64 -3.20 -9.91 2.66
CA VAL A 64 -1.97 -9.20 2.97
C VAL A 64 -1.00 -10.17 3.63
N GLN A 65 0.22 -10.21 3.11
CA GLN A 65 1.30 -11.03 3.66
C GLN A 65 2.43 -10.12 4.12
N LEU A 66 2.84 -10.29 5.37
CA LEU A 66 3.93 -9.53 5.97
C LEU A 66 5.19 -10.39 6.03
N ASP A 67 6.29 -9.85 5.54
CA ASP A 67 7.63 -10.34 5.84
C ASP A 67 8.26 -9.28 6.72
N PRO A 68 8.31 -9.48 8.05
CA PRO A 68 8.64 -8.43 9.00
C PRO A 68 9.91 -7.65 8.66
N LYS A 69 9.78 -6.33 8.66
CA LYS A 69 10.83 -5.35 8.38
C LYS A 69 11.34 -5.36 6.94
N LYS A 70 10.73 -6.14 6.06
CA LYS A 70 11.16 -6.27 4.66
C LYS A 70 10.07 -5.93 3.65
N THR A 71 8.94 -6.65 3.69
CA THR A 71 7.90 -6.47 2.67
C THR A 71 6.49 -6.57 3.24
N ILE A 72 5.58 -5.85 2.57
CA ILE A 72 4.14 -6.01 2.73
C ILE A 72 3.59 -6.26 1.34
N LYS A 73 3.08 -7.46 1.09
CA LYS A 73 2.48 -7.81 -0.19
C LYS A 73 0.97 -7.88 -0.03
N THR A 74 0.26 -7.08 -0.79
CA THR A 74 -1.20 -7.08 -0.84
C THR A 74 -1.65 -7.65 -2.16
N GLU A 75 -2.46 -8.70 -2.10
CA GLU A 75 -3.10 -9.27 -3.27
C GLU A 75 -4.56 -8.83 -3.27
N ILE A 76 -4.97 -8.13 -4.34
CA ILE A 76 -6.33 -7.64 -4.52
C ILE A 76 -7.07 -8.67 -5.36
N LEU A 77 -8.05 -9.36 -4.75
CA LEU A 77 -8.73 -10.50 -5.37
C LEU A 77 -10.00 -10.13 -6.09
N SER A 78 -10.66 -9.05 -5.71
CA SER A 78 -11.93 -8.66 -6.30
C SER A 78 -12.15 -7.16 -6.21
N GLY A 79 -13.11 -6.65 -6.99
CA GLY A 79 -13.46 -5.24 -7.04
C GLY A 79 -13.21 -4.65 -8.42
N PRO A 80 -13.19 -3.31 -8.54
CA PRO A 80 -12.97 -2.64 -9.83
C PRO A 80 -11.60 -2.89 -10.43
N MET A 81 -10.63 -3.33 -9.61
CA MET A 81 -9.31 -3.71 -10.07
C MET A 81 -8.82 -4.90 -9.27
N THR A 82 -7.93 -5.69 -9.87
CA THR A 82 -7.29 -6.83 -9.24
C THR A 82 -5.80 -6.76 -9.49
N GLY A 83 -5.02 -7.50 -8.72
CA GLY A 83 -3.58 -7.55 -8.89
C GLY A 83 -2.83 -7.48 -7.57
N THR A 84 -1.66 -6.88 -7.58
CA THR A 84 -0.78 -6.85 -6.41
C THR A 84 -0.24 -5.46 -6.14
N LYS A 85 0.01 -5.19 -4.86
CA LYS A 85 0.75 -4.04 -4.38
C LYS A 85 1.82 -4.57 -3.43
N THR A 86 3.07 -4.27 -3.71
CA THR A 86 4.18 -4.70 -2.87
C THR A 86 4.93 -3.49 -2.36
N LEU A 87 5.06 -3.38 -1.05
CA LEU A 87 5.86 -2.37 -0.39
C LEU A 87 7.10 -3.05 0.16
N THR A 88 8.28 -2.56 -0.21
CA THR A 88 9.56 -3.14 0.19
C THR A 88 10.40 -2.10 0.90
N LEU A 89 11.02 -2.49 2.01
CA LEU A 89 11.96 -1.67 2.76
C LEU A 89 13.37 -2.18 2.52
N ARG A 90 14.26 -1.25 2.22
CA ARG A 90 15.68 -1.56 2.02
C ARG A 90 16.53 -0.57 2.80
N SER A 91 17.42 -1.07 3.65
CA SER A 91 18.42 -0.21 4.29
C SER A 91 19.42 0.26 3.25
N ILE A 92 19.65 1.58 3.18
CA ILE A 92 20.65 2.16 2.29
C ILE A 92 21.96 2.33 3.06
N ASP A 93 21.84 2.86 4.27
CA ASP A 93 22.90 2.89 5.25
C ASP A 93 22.24 2.81 6.64
N GLY A 94 22.96 2.87 7.72
CA GLY A 94 22.44 2.59 9.07
C GLY A 94 21.18 3.36 9.44
N ASP A 95 21.04 4.61 8.95
CA ASP A 95 19.99 5.53 9.37
C ASP A 95 19.06 5.94 8.23
N LYS A 96 19.13 5.26 7.10
CA LYS A 96 18.37 5.63 5.92
C LYS A 96 17.73 4.41 5.28
N THR A 97 16.44 4.52 5.02
CA THR A 97 15.65 3.44 4.43
C THR A 97 15.03 3.90 3.13
N ARG A 98 15.11 3.05 2.11
CA ARG A 98 14.37 3.24 0.86
C ARG A 98 13.09 2.43 0.92
N ILE A 99 11.95 3.11 0.73
CA ILE A 99 10.68 2.45 0.50
C ILE A 99 10.46 2.37 -1.00
N GLU A 100 10.14 1.18 -1.48
CA GLU A 100 9.73 0.97 -2.87
C GLU A 100 8.30 0.43 -2.86
N VAL A 101 7.44 1.02 -3.68
CA VAL A 101 6.06 0.55 -3.86
C VAL A 101 5.89 0.15 -5.32
N HIS A 102 5.48 -1.08 -5.53
CA HIS A 102 5.24 -1.64 -6.86
C HIS A 102 3.80 -2.11 -6.95
N TRP A 103 3.05 -1.50 -7.86
CA TRP A 103 1.69 -1.92 -8.20
C TRP A 103 1.72 -2.63 -9.55
N ASP A 104 1.03 -3.76 -9.61
CA ASP A 104 0.78 -4.49 -10.84
C ASP A 104 -0.70 -4.84 -10.83
N ILE A 105 -1.50 -4.05 -11.54
CA ILE A 105 -2.96 -4.13 -11.46
C ILE A 105 -3.61 -4.23 -12.83
N GLN A 106 -4.78 -4.85 -12.83
CA GLN A 106 -5.65 -4.95 -13.98
C GLN A 106 -7.00 -4.36 -13.62
N VAL A 107 -7.45 -3.39 -14.43
CA VAL A 107 -8.76 -2.77 -14.25
C VAL A 107 -9.81 -3.68 -14.84
N SER A 108 -10.90 -3.90 -14.11
CA SER A 108 -11.91 -4.91 -14.44
C SER A 108 -13.04 -4.37 -15.31
N GLY A 109 -13.52 -5.21 -16.23
CA GLY A 109 -14.78 -5.04 -16.93
C GLY A 109 -14.93 -3.69 -17.64
N LEU A 110 -16.04 -3.01 -17.35
CA LEU A 110 -16.37 -1.70 -17.95
C LEU A 110 -15.37 -0.61 -17.58
N TYR A 111 -14.63 -0.80 -16.50
CA TYR A 111 -13.66 0.20 -16.04
C TYR A 111 -12.36 0.18 -16.83
N LYS A 112 -12.17 -0.79 -17.74
CA LYS A 112 -10.95 -0.87 -18.58
C LYS A 112 -10.70 0.39 -19.39
N LEU A 113 -11.75 1.09 -19.79
CA LEU A 113 -11.63 2.34 -20.54
C LEU A 113 -10.97 3.46 -19.73
N PHE A 114 -10.95 3.31 -18.40
CA PHE A 114 -10.40 4.30 -17.48
C PHE A 114 -9.03 3.89 -16.94
N THR A 115 -8.37 2.89 -17.54
CA THR A 115 -7.09 2.38 -17.04
C THR A 115 -6.05 3.48 -16.87
N GLY A 116 -5.93 4.41 -17.82
CA GLY A 116 -4.99 5.51 -17.72
C GLY A 116 -5.29 6.46 -16.58
N MET A 117 -6.57 6.73 -16.32
CA MET A 117 -7.02 7.57 -15.21
C MET A 117 -6.74 6.87 -13.88
N VAL A 118 -7.05 5.58 -13.78
CA VAL A 118 -6.80 4.79 -12.58
C VAL A 118 -5.30 4.77 -12.26
N LYS A 119 -4.47 4.53 -13.27
CA LYS A 119 -3.01 4.54 -13.11
C LYS A 119 -2.52 5.88 -12.57
N LYS A 120 -3.02 6.99 -13.12
CA LYS A 120 -2.64 8.33 -12.68
C LYS A 120 -3.05 8.59 -11.23
N HIS A 121 -4.26 8.18 -10.85
CA HIS A 121 -4.75 8.32 -9.48
C HIS A 121 -3.92 7.51 -8.49
N ILE A 122 -3.58 6.29 -8.84
CA ILE A 122 -2.77 5.42 -7.97
C ILE A 122 -1.36 5.97 -7.84
N HIS A 123 -0.79 6.47 -8.93
CA HIS A 123 0.54 7.10 -8.90
C HIS A 123 0.55 8.28 -7.92
N ARG A 124 -0.40 9.20 -8.06
CA ARG A 124 -0.51 10.38 -7.17
C ARG A 124 -0.78 9.95 -5.73
N GLY A 125 -1.71 9.03 -5.53
CA GLY A 125 -2.03 8.52 -4.19
C GLY A 125 -0.84 7.86 -3.52
N THR A 126 0.00 7.19 -4.29
CA THR A 126 1.22 6.56 -3.78
C THR A 126 2.27 7.60 -3.41
N GLU A 127 2.45 8.64 -4.23
CA GLU A 127 3.35 9.74 -3.88
C GLU A 127 2.92 10.40 -2.57
N ASP A 128 1.64 10.69 -2.43
CA ASP A 128 1.09 11.32 -1.22
C ASP A 128 1.25 10.42 0.00
N ALA A 129 1.02 9.11 -0.17
CA ALA A 129 1.18 8.15 0.91
C ALA A 129 2.64 8.06 1.37
N LEU A 130 3.58 8.03 0.44
CA LEU A 130 5.02 8.00 0.78
C LEU A 130 5.44 9.27 1.53
N GLU A 131 4.89 10.41 1.15
CA GLU A 131 5.14 11.66 1.86
C GLU A 131 4.60 11.61 3.30
N ARG A 132 3.38 11.09 3.49
CA ARG A 132 2.78 10.95 4.83
C ARG A 132 3.57 9.98 5.69
N ILE A 133 4.01 8.86 5.12
CA ILE A 133 4.87 7.90 5.82
C ILE A 133 6.16 8.58 6.27
N SER A 134 6.81 9.31 5.38
CA SER A 134 8.05 10.03 5.69
C SER A 134 7.86 11.01 6.84
N LYS A 135 6.79 11.81 6.80
CA LYS A 135 6.50 12.77 7.86
C LYS A 135 6.23 12.07 9.19
N ARG A 136 5.41 11.04 9.18
CA ARG A 136 5.06 10.33 10.42
C ARG A 136 6.27 9.68 11.06
N VAL A 137 7.11 9.03 10.28
CA VAL A 137 8.32 8.37 10.78
C VAL A 137 9.29 9.40 11.37
N THR A 138 9.54 10.50 10.66
CA THR A 138 10.52 11.51 11.11
C THR A 138 10.02 12.37 12.26
N GLU A 139 8.71 12.61 12.36
CA GLU A 139 8.11 13.36 13.46
C GLU A 139 8.04 12.55 14.76
N GLU A 140 7.96 11.23 14.69
CA GLU A 140 7.90 10.34 15.85
C GLU A 140 9.29 10.02 16.41
N GLN A 141 10.34 10.44 15.73
CA GLN A 141 11.71 10.34 16.25
C GLN A 141 12.01 11.52 17.17
#